data_2a37cf5f472fcca1f498ab68440225d5
#
_entry.id   2a37cf5f472fcca1f498ab68440225d5
#
_cell.length_a   1.000
_cell.length_b   1.000
_cell.length_c   1.000
_cell.angle_alpha   90.00
_cell.angle_beta   90.00
_cell.angle_gamma   90.00
#
_symmetry.space_group_name_H-M   'P 1'
#
loop_
_entity.id
_entity.type
_entity.pdbx_description
1 polymer ?
#
loop_
_entity_poly.entity_id
_entity_poly.type
_entity_poly.pdbx_seq_one_letter_code
_entity_poly.pdbx_strand_id
1 'polypeptide(L)'
;PDQSKWVDKPWRFNPVQGGDYRGTPAKVLEFKSTETTAYARTIPRHWASGELVESCLMEQWAELEGDVIKMKYKFSYNGEKSHAARHQETPAVFVTPRLHTLVTYEGREPWKGGTLTRRSPGWPNERVRLSEPWAAWVDEQGRGVGICVPGTSEASTYGLQGGRGSGCSYVAPRR
;
A
#
# COMPACT_ATOMS: atom_id res chain seq x y z
N PRO A 1 18.73 -2.27 16.53
CA PRO A 1 18.72 -2.72 15.14
C PRO A 1 19.58 -1.79 14.30
N ASP A 2 20.42 -2.37 13.47
CA ASP A 2 21.32 -1.62 12.62
C ASP A 2 20.54 -0.83 11.56
N GLN A 3 20.65 0.50 11.59
CA GLN A 3 20.04 1.39 10.59
C GLN A 3 20.87 1.49 9.30
N SER A 4 22.10 0.96 9.30
CA SER A 4 23.04 1.11 8.19
C SER A 4 22.47 0.60 6.87
N LYS A 5 21.69 -0.50 6.91
CA LYS A 5 21.05 -1.08 5.73
C LYS A 5 20.03 -0.18 5.02
N TRP A 6 19.62 0.92 5.65
CA TRP A 6 18.65 1.86 5.09
C TRP A 6 19.27 3.21 4.69
N VAL A 7 20.55 3.45 5.04
CA VAL A 7 21.19 4.76 4.90
C VAL A 7 21.14 5.33 3.49
N ASP A 8 21.33 4.50 2.50
CA ASP A 8 21.38 4.86 1.07
C ASP A 8 20.04 4.64 0.34
N LYS A 9 18.98 4.26 1.06
CA LYS A 9 17.68 3.97 0.43
C LYS A 9 16.79 5.21 0.42
N PRO A 10 16.21 5.58 -0.73
CA PRO A 10 15.38 6.78 -0.84
C PRO A 10 14.11 6.73 0.03
N TRP A 11 13.58 5.55 0.28
CA TRP A 11 12.36 5.36 1.09
C TRP A 11 12.58 5.47 2.61
N ARG A 12 13.82 5.61 3.09
CA ARG A 12 14.10 5.75 4.52
C ARG A 12 13.34 6.91 5.18
N PHE A 13 13.05 7.94 4.41
CA PHE A 13 12.32 9.14 4.84
C PHE A 13 10.84 9.11 4.47
N ASN A 14 10.31 7.98 3.98
CA ASN A 14 8.88 7.90 3.70
C ASN A 14 8.10 8.04 5.01
N PRO A 15 7.09 8.93 5.05
CA PRO A 15 6.18 9.01 6.17
C PRO A 15 5.22 7.80 6.13
N VAL A 16 5.17 7.04 7.20
CA VAL A 16 4.35 5.81 7.28
C VAL A 16 3.32 5.95 8.39
N GLN A 17 2.06 5.79 8.03
CA GLN A 17 0.94 5.87 8.97
C GLN A 17 0.99 4.79 10.07
N GLY A 18 1.44 3.59 9.72
CA GLY A 18 1.57 2.48 10.67
C GLY A 18 2.73 2.62 11.66
N GLY A 19 3.74 3.45 11.34
CA GLY A 19 4.93 3.62 12.17
C GLY A 19 6.24 3.26 11.45
N ASP A 20 7.30 3.04 12.22
CA ASP A 20 8.64 2.75 11.71
C ASP A 20 8.91 1.24 11.54
N TYR A 21 10.05 0.90 10.92
CA TYR A 21 10.44 -0.50 10.69
C TYR A 21 10.78 -1.28 11.98
N ARG A 22 10.91 -0.63 13.11
CA ARG A 22 11.14 -1.24 14.43
C ARG A 22 9.84 -1.60 15.13
N GLY A 23 8.69 -1.23 14.52
CA GLY A 23 7.37 -1.43 15.11
C GLY A 23 6.95 -0.31 16.07
N THR A 24 7.66 0.84 16.07
CA THR A 24 7.20 2.01 16.84
C THR A 24 6.01 2.63 16.12
N PRO A 25 4.81 2.67 16.73
CA PRO A 25 3.62 3.15 16.03
C PRO A 25 3.69 4.65 15.72
N ALA A 26 2.95 5.08 14.72
CA ALA A 26 2.66 6.49 14.49
C ALA A 26 1.94 7.10 15.71
N LYS A 27 1.97 8.41 15.86
CA LYS A 27 1.24 9.09 16.94
C LYS A 27 -0.23 9.19 16.55
N VAL A 28 -1.08 8.44 17.25
CA VAL A 28 -2.52 8.50 17.05
C VAL A 28 -3.05 9.76 17.74
N LEU A 29 -3.74 10.61 16.99
CA LEU A 29 -4.42 11.82 17.50
C LEU A 29 -5.89 11.57 17.77
N GLU A 30 -6.51 10.73 16.93
CA GLU A 30 -7.91 10.39 17.04
C GLU A 30 -8.15 8.98 16.48
N PHE A 31 -8.99 8.21 17.16
CA PHE A 31 -9.46 6.92 16.70
C PHE A 31 -10.92 6.73 17.09
N LYS A 32 -11.73 6.29 16.12
CA LYS A 32 -13.15 5.95 16.33
C LYS A 32 -13.45 4.66 15.59
N SER A 33 -14.28 3.81 16.16
CA SER A 33 -14.74 2.60 15.49
C SER A 33 -16.15 2.21 15.92
N THR A 34 -16.84 1.52 15.03
CA THR A 34 -18.08 0.76 15.26
C THR A 34 -17.85 -0.67 14.79
N GLU A 35 -18.90 -1.47 14.71
CA GLU A 35 -18.81 -2.84 14.17
C GLU A 35 -18.39 -2.87 12.68
N THR A 36 -18.75 -1.85 11.90
CA THR A 36 -18.54 -1.81 10.46
C THR A 36 -17.69 -0.64 9.98
N THR A 37 -17.32 0.29 10.85
CA THR A 37 -16.54 1.47 10.46
C THR A 37 -15.32 1.66 11.35
N ALA A 38 -14.27 2.23 10.78
CA ALA A 38 -13.11 2.71 11.54
C ALA A 38 -12.60 4.03 10.97
N TYR A 39 -12.15 4.92 11.83
CA TYR A 39 -11.47 6.15 11.50
C TYR A 39 -10.21 6.30 12.35
N ALA A 40 -9.11 6.69 11.72
CA ALA A 40 -7.87 7.03 12.40
C ALA A 40 -7.28 8.31 11.84
N ARG A 41 -6.77 9.18 12.73
CA ARG A 41 -5.99 10.37 12.41
C ARG A 41 -4.66 10.29 13.13
N THR A 42 -3.56 10.39 12.38
CA THR A 42 -2.22 10.14 12.90
C THR A 42 -1.21 11.15 12.41
N ILE A 43 -0.16 11.38 13.21
CA ILE A 43 1.12 11.94 12.74
C ILE A 43 2.02 10.76 12.38
N PRO A 44 2.44 10.63 11.11
CA PRO A 44 3.25 9.50 10.66
C PRO A 44 4.68 9.55 11.21
N ARG A 45 5.40 8.44 11.10
CA ARG A 45 6.84 8.38 11.34
C ARG A 45 7.60 8.18 10.04
N HIS A 46 8.82 8.67 9.98
CA HIS A 46 9.78 8.22 8.99
C HIS A 46 10.08 6.73 9.16
N TRP A 47 10.01 5.98 8.07
CA TRP A 47 10.20 4.53 8.09
C TRP A 47 11.47 4.07 8.80
N ALA A 48 12.63 4.63 8.46
CA ALA A 48 13.90 4.18 8.99
C ALA A 48 14.39 4.97 10.21
N SER A 49 14.19 6.31 10.27
CA SER A 49 14.65 7.10 11.40
C SER A 49 13.75 6.94 12.64
N GLY A 50 12.46 6.68 12.42
CA GLY A 50 11.47 6.58 13.47
C GLY A 50 11.02 7.94 14.02
N GLU A 51 11.50 9.04 13.46
CA GLU A 51 11.10 10.40 13.86
C GLU A 51 9.65 10.68 13.44
N LEU A 52 8.91 11.40 14.27
CA LEU A 52 7.58 11.90 13.90
C LEU A 52 7.72 12.98 12.83
N VAL A 53 6.85 12.90 11.82
CA VAL A 53 6.78 13.90 10.75
C VAL A 53 5.64 14.86 11.09
N GLU A 54 5.89 15.77 12.03
CA GLU A 54 4.86 16.64 12.63
C GLU A 54 4.19 17.57 11.62
N SER A 55 4.87 17.86 10.49
CA SER A 55 4.29 18.61 9.37
C SER A 55 3.27 17.81 8.54
N CYS A 56 3.09 16.52 8.83
CA CYS A 56 2.18 15.64 8.10
C CYS A 56 1.06 15.12 8.97
N LEU A 57 -0.14 15.05 8.39
CA LEU A 57 -1.28 14.34 8.96
C LEU A 57 -1.77 13.29 7.98
N MET A 58 -2.05 12.12 8.48
CA MET A 58 -2.68 11.04 7.73
C MET A 58 -4.02 10.68 8.36
N GLU A 59 -5.07 10.68 7.54
CA GLU A 59 -6.42 10.28 7.94
C GLU A 59 -6.85 9.08 7.10
N GLN A 60 -7.49 8.14 7.74
CA GLN A 60 -8.00 6.93 7.11
C GLN A 60 -9.40 6.64 7.61
N TRP A 61 -10.30 6.37 6.70
CA TRP A 61 -11.65 5.87 6.95
C TRP A 61 -11.77 4.50 6.32
N ALA A 62 -12.41 3.58 7.02
CA ALA A 62 -12.76 2.26 6.54
C ALA A 62 -14.24 1.99 6.83
N GLU A 63 -14.95 1.41 5.87
CA GLU A 63 -16.34 1.00 5.99
C GLU A 63 -16.50 -0.41 5.38
N LEU A 64 -17.03 -1.33 6.16
CA LEU A 64 -17.29 -2.70 5.75
C LEU A 64 -18.71 -2.83 5.22
N GLU A 65 -18.85 -3.23 3.96
CA GLU A 65 -20.13 -3.58 3.32
C GLU A 65 -20.03 -5.02 2.76
N GLY A 66 -20.62 -5.98 3.44
CA GLY A 66 -20.49 -7.38 3.08
C GLY A 66 -19.01 -7.81 3.05
N ASP A 67 -18.54 -8.25 1.91
CA ASP A 67 -17.15 -8.68 1.70
C ASP A 67 -16.24 -7.56 1.17
N VAL A 68 -16.72 -6.32 1.12
CA VAL A 68 -15.98 -5.17 0.59
C VAL A 68 -15.66 -4.18 1.70
N ILE A 69 -14.39 -3.77 1.78
CA ILE A 69 -13.96 -2.67 2.64
C ILE A 69 -13.75 -1.44 1.75
N LYS A 70 -14.59 -0.42 1.93
CA LYS A 70 -14.40 0.89 1.32
C LYS A 70 -13.40 1.69 2.13
N MET A 71 -12.32 2.13 1.49
CA MET A 71 -11.24 2.88 2.15
C MET A 71 -11.14 4.28 1.56
N LYS A 72 -10.99 5.27 2.43
CA LYS A 72 -10.63 6.64 2.05
C LYS A 72 -9.38 7.06 2.81
N TYR A 73 -8.45 7.67 2.11
CA TYR A 73 -7.21 8.20 2.67
C TYR A 73 -7.10 9.69 2.40
N LYS A 74 -6.57 10.42 3.38
CA LYS A 74 -6.21 11.82 3.20
C LYS A 74 -4.83 12.05 3.80
N PHE A 75 -3.94 12.57 2.98
CA PHE A 75 -2.64 13.08 3.39
C PHE A 75 -2.67 14.59 3.38
N SER A 76 -2.28 15.23 4.46
CA SER A 76 -2.15 16.68 4.57
C SER A 76 -0.72 17.03 4.96
N TYR A 77 -0.13 17.94 4.22
CA TYR A 77 1.19 18.49 4.51
C TYR A 77 1.07 19.96 4.88
N ASN A 78 1.54 20.35 6.05
CA ASN A 78 1.49 21.69 6.61
C ASN A 78 2.90 22.28 6.84
N GLY A 79 3.91 21.73 6.17
CA GLY A 79 5.27 22.23 6.26
C GLY A 79 5.50 23.46 5.39
N GLU A 80 6.52 24.26 5.74
CA GLU A 80 6.89 25.49 5.01
C GLU A 80 7.62 25.20 3.68
N LYS A 81 8.21 24.03 3.53
CA LYS A 81 9.01 23.66 2.35
C LYS A 81 8.13 23.07 1.27
N SER A 82 8.21 23.63 0.06
CA SER A 82 7.59 22.98 -1.11
C SER A 82 8.33 21.70 -1.49
N HIS A 83 7.59 20.74 -1.99
CA HIS A 83 8.12 19.48 -2.53
C HIS A 83 7.77 19.35 -4.01
N ALA A 84 8.69 18.84 -4.81
CA ALA A 84 8.40 18.53 -6.20
C ALA A 84 7.32 17.44 -6.29
N ALA A 85 6.48 17.53 -7.31
CA ALA A 85 5.51 16.47 -7.59
C ALA A 85 6.20 15.13 -7.81
N ARG A 86 5.70 14.10 -7.17
CA ARG A 86 6.23 12.73 -7.27
C ARG A 86 5.07 11.75 -7.31
N HIS A 87 5.25 10.64 -8.03
CA HIS A 87 4.35 9.51 -7.88
C HIS A 87 4.49 8.93 -6.48
N GLN A 88 3.36 8.75 -5.84
CA GLN A 88 3.28 8.16 -4.50
C GLN A 88 2.50 6.84 -4.54
N GLU A 89 2.84 5.96 -3.65
CA GLU A 89 2.19 4.66 -3.46
C GLU A 89 1.19 4.79 -2.31
N THR A 90 -0.02 5.22 -2.65
CA THR A 90 -1.10 5.44 -1.67
C THR A 90 -2.42 4.91 -2.21
N PRO A 91 -3.00 3.89 -1.56
CA PRO A 91 -2.45 3.14 -0.43
C PRO A 91 -1.36 2.13 -0.84
N ALA A 92 -0.49 1.77 0.10
CA ALA A 92 0.39 0.63 0.01
C ALA A 92 -0.28 -0.56 0.70
N VAL A 93 -0.54 -1.63 -0.02
CA VAL A 93 -1.24 -2.80 0.49
C VAL A 93 -0.30 -4.01 0.52
N PHE A 94 -0.18 -4.58 1.70
CA PHE A 94 0.61 -5.77 1.96
C PHE A 94 -0.31 -6.93 2.32
N VAL A 95 -0.10 -8.06 1.67
CA VAL A 95 -0.79 -9.31 2.00
C VAL A 95 0.22 -10.41 2.33
N THR A 96 -0.25 -11.48 2.95
CA THR A 96 0.61 -12.63 3.30
C THR A 96 1.25 -13.22 2.03
N PRO A 97 2.49 -13.74 2.10
CA PRO A 97 3.18 -14.33 0.95
C PRO A 97 2.50 -15.59 0.40
N ARG A 98 1.52 -16.13 1.11
CA ARG A 98 0.66 -17.21 0.64
C ARG A 98 -0.19 -16.79 -0.57
N LEU A 99 -0.53 -15.51 -0.69
CA LEU A 99 -1.17 -14.92 -1.85
C LEU A 99 -0.08 -14.45 -2.81
N HIS A 100 0.45 -15.34 -3.64
CA HIS A 100 1.67 -15.10 -4.42
C HIS A 100 1.43 -14.84 -5.91
N THR A 101 0.21 -15.02 -6.40
CA THR A 101 -0.15 -14.74 -7.80
C THR A 101 -0.86 -13.40 -7.91
N LEU A 102 -0.24 -12.47 -8.61
CA LEU A 102 -0.86 -11.20 -8.98
C LEU A 102 -1.74 -11.40 -10.21
N VAL A 103 -2.96 -10.93 -10.13
CA VAL A 103 -3.96 -10.95 -11.21
C VAL A 103 -4.33 -9.52 -11.56
N THR A 104 -4.26 -9.18 -12.85
CA THR A 104 -4.60 -7.85 -13.39
C THR A 104 -5.31 -7.99 -14.72
N TYR A 105 -5.94 -6.91 -15.19
CA TYR A 105 -6.35 -6.80 -16.57
C TYR A 105 -5.49 -5.76 -17.30
N GLU A 106 -4.80 -6.20 -18.37
CA GLU A 106 -3.87 -5.40 -19.16
C GLU A 106 -4.28 -5.32 -20.64
N GLY A 107 -5.47 -5.83 -20.96
CA GLY A 107 -6.01 -5.85 -22.31
C GLY A 107 -6.44 -4.47 -22.81
N ARG A 108 -6.88 -4.40 -24.06
CA ARG A 108 -7.24 -3.15 -24.73
C ARG A 108 -8.71 -2.75 -24.55
N GLU A 109 -9.56 -3.69 -24.14
CA GLU A 109 -11.01 -3.50 -24.00
C GLU A 109 -11.45 -3.67 -22.55
N PRO A 110 -11.31 -2.61 -21.72
CA PRO A 110 -11.70 -2.67 -20.30
C PRO A 110 -13.18 -3.07 -20.13
N TRP A 111 -13.44 -3.88 -19.12
CA TRP A 111 -14.78 -4.31 -18.70
C TRP A 111 -15.56 -5.15 -19.74
N LYS A 112 -14.85 -5.76 -20.70
CA LYS A 112 -15.42 -6.65 -21.72
C LYS A 112 -15.16 -8.14 -21.46
N GLY A 113 -14.67 -8.51 -20.28
CA GLY A 113 -14.43 -9.91 -19.92
C GLY A 113 -13.26 -10.57 -20.64
N GLY A 114 -12.24 -9.77 -21.01
CA GLY A 114 -11.03 -10.28 -21.66
C GLY A 114 -10.18 -11.14 -20.72
N THR A 115 -9.16 -11.78 -21.29
CA THR A 115 -8.25 -12.66 -20.53
C THR A 115 -7.44 -11.88 -19.50
N LEU A 116 -7.46 -12.38 -18.26
CA LEU A 116 -6.68 -11.81 -17.17
C LEU A 116 -5.21 -12.19 -17.24
N THR A 117 -4.35 -11.23 -16.94
CA THR A 117 -2.92 -11.47 -16.79
C THR A 117 -2.63 -12.01 -15.40
N ARG A 118 -1.86 -13.11 -15.32
CA ARG A 118 -1.41 -13.74 -14.07
C ARG A 118 0.10 -13.79 -14.05
N ARG A 119 0.70 -13.37 -12.94
CA ARG A 119 2.16 -13.35 -12.76
C ARG A 119 2.54 -13.53 -11.28
N SER A 120 3.79 -13.88 -11.05
CA SER A 120 4.37 -13.92 -9.70
C SER A 120 5.53 -12.92 -9.66
N PRO A 121 5.27 -11.64 -9.34
CA PRO A 121 6.30 -10.63 -9.26
C PRO A 121 7.37 -11.01 -8.24
N GLY A 122 8.62 -10.70 -8.56
CA GLY A 122 9.74 -10.90 -7.66
C GLY A 122 10.10 -9.64 -6.87
N TRP A 123 11.31 -9.61 -6.36
CA TRP A 123 11.94 -8.45 -5.74
C TRP A 123 13.10 -7.95 -6.64
N PRO A 124 13.32 -6.68 -6.85
CA PRO A 124 12.63 -5.48 -6.29
C PRO A 124 11.32 -5.14 -7.01
N ASN A 125 10.74 -3.98 -6.65
CA ASN A 125 9.47 -3.49 -7.22
C ASN A 125 9.44 -3.58 -8.74
N GLU A 126 8.38 -4.18 -9.26
CA GLU A 126 8.00 -4.18 -10.65
C GLU A 126 6.87 -3.16 -10.89
N ARG A 127 6.84 -2.57 -12.08
CA ARG A 127 5.73 -1.74 -12.52
C ARG A 127 4.78 -2.55 -13.38
N VAL A 128 3.50 -2.44 -13.09
CA VAL A 128 2.44 -3.12 -13.81
C VAL A 128 1.47 -2.08 -14.37
N ARG A 129 1.18 -2.16 -15.67
CA ARG A 129 0.15 -1.36 -16.30
C ARG A 129 -1.21 -1.97 -15.99
N LEU A 130 -2.19 -1.12 -15.70
CA LEU A 130 -3.56 -1.51 -15.40
C LEU A 130 -4.49 -0.89 -16.43
N SER A 131 -5.16 -1.69 -17.25
CA SER A 131 -6.21 -1.22 -18.15
C SER A 131 -7.54 -1.06 -17.41
N GLU A 132 -7.74 -1.82 -16.33
CA GLU A 132 -8.79 -1.65 -15.35
C GLU A 132 -8.15 -1.31 -14.00
N PRO A 133 -8.68 -0.37 -13.21
CA PRO A 133 -8.01 0.18 -12.02
C PRO A 133 -8.07 -0.77 -10.81
N TRP A 134 -7.77 -2.05 -11.03
CA TRP A 134 -7.74 -3.07 -9.98
C TRP A 134 -6.59 -4.05 -10.16
N ALA A 135 -6.22 -4.68 -9.05
CA ALA A 135 -5.31 -5.81 -8.99
C ALA A 135 -5.78 -6.76 -7.89
N ALA A 136 -5.48 -8.04 -7.99
CA ALA A 136 -5.76 -9.01 -6.95
C ALA A 136 -4.52 -9.88 -6.67
N TRP A 137 -4.29 -10.18 -5.42
CA TRP A 137 -3.36 -11.21 -5.00
C TRP A 137 -4.12 -12.45 -4.58
N VAL A 138 -3.80 -13.59 -5.19
CA VAL A 138 -4.52 -14.85 -4.97
C VAL A 138 -3.57 -16.02 -4.66
N ASP A 139 -4.11 -17.02 -3.98
CA ASP A 139 -3.47 -18.31 -3.75
C ASP A 139 -3.61 -19.26 -4.97
N GLU A 140 -3.12 -20.49 -4.85
CA GLU A 140 -3.22 -21.52 -5.87
C GLU A 140 -4.67 -21.91 -6.22
N GLN A 141 -5.60 -21.72 -5.30
CA GLN A 141 -7.02 -21.97 -5.49
C GLN A 141 -7.77 -20.78 -6.06
N GLY A 142 -7.08 -19.67 -6.34
CA GLY A 142 -7.68 -18.45 -6.87
C GLY A 142 -8.41 -17.60 -5.82
N ARG A 143 -8.26 -17.88 -4.53
CA ARG A 143 -8.84 -17.11 -3.42
C ARG A 143 -7.86 -16.04 -2.96
N GLY A 144 -8.34 -14.86 -2.62
CA GLY A 144 -7.42 -13.80 -2.21
C GLY A 144 -8.08 -12.46 -1.94
N VAL A 145 -7.33 -11.39 -2.15
CA VAL A 145 -7.73 -10.01 -1.90
C VAL A 145 -7.63 -9.21 -3.19
N GLY A 146 -8.72 -8.61 -3.60
CA GLY A 146 -8.78 -7.64 -4.69
C GLY A 146 -8.72 -6.21 -4.18
N ILE A 147 -8.06 -5.34 -4.91
CA ILE A 147 -7.92 -3.92 -4.61
C ILE A 147 -8.32 -3.14 -5.85
N CYS A 148 -9.32 -2.27 -5.71
CA CYS A 148 -9.74 -1.36 -6.78
C CYS A 148 -9.47 0.08 -6.34
N VAL A 149 -8.72 0.82 -7.17
CA VAL A 149 -8.40 2.23 -6.92
C VAL A 149 -8.76 3.05 -8.16
N PRO A 150 -9.95 3.65 -8.20
CA PRO A 150 -10.41 4.41 -9.36
C PRO A 150 -9.44 5.48 -9.82
N GLY A 151 -9.27 5.61 -11.14
CA GLY A 151 -8.37 6.61 -11.73
C GLY A 151 -6.90 6.22 -11.74
N THR A 152 -6.56 4.96 -11.46
CA THR A 152 -5.20 4.43 -11.52
C THR A 152 -4.99 3.60 -12.78
N SER A 153 -3.86 3.80 -13.46
CA SER A 153 -3.46 3.06 -14.65
C SER A 153 -2.13 2.29 -14.48
N GLU A 154 -1.50 2.43 -13.32
CA GLU A 154 -0.25 1.75 -12.98
C GLU A 154 -0.25 1.33 -11.50
N ALA A 155 0.47 0.27 -11.20
CA ALA A 155 0.80 -0.14 -9.85
C ALA A 155 2.27 -0.52 -9.71
N SER A 156 2.83 -0.31 -8.53
CA SER A 156 4.07 -0.95 -8.10
C SER A 156 3.71 -2.26 -7.42
N THR A 157 4.42 -3.33 -7.73
CA THR A 157 4.18 -4.66 -7.17
C THR A 157 5.47 -5.38 -6.86
N TYR A 158 5.46 -6.25 -5.87
CA TYR A 158 6.50 -7.26 -5.66
C TYR A 158 5.99 -8.41 -4.81
N GLY A 159 6.65 -9.56 -4.94
CA GLY A 159 6.52 -10.70 -4.04
C GLY A 159 7.86 -10.95 -3.34
N LEU A 160 7.88 -10.84 -2.03
CA LEU A 160 9.03 -11.19 -1.21
C LEU A 160 8.76 -12.50 -0.49
N GLN A 161 9.40 -13.56 -0.93
CA GLN A 161 9.37 -14.85 -0.24
C GLN A 161 10.43 -14.82 0.86
N GLY A 162 9.99 -14.54 2.09
CA GLY A 162 10.86 -14.50 3.24
C GLY A 162 10.98 -15.88 3.92
N GLY A 163 12.19 -16.23 4.34
CA GLY A 163 12.38 -17.39 5.21
C GLY A 163 11.69 -17.18 6.57
N ARG A 164 11.15 -18.27 7.17
CA ARG A 164 10.52 -18.28 8.49
C ARG A 164 9.33 -17.32 8.68
N GLY A 165 8.51 -17.16 7.62
CA GLY A 165 7.29 -16.35 7.71
C GLY A 165 7.49 -14.84 7.56
N SER A 166 8.69 -14.37 7.26
CA SER A 166 8.97 -12.98 6.93
C SER A 166 8.88 -12.77 5.43
N GLY A 167 7.72 -12.58 4.90
CA GLY A 167 7.52 -12.27 3.49
C GLY A 167 6.21 -11.54 3.31
N CYS A 168 6.00 -10.99 2.14
CA CYS A 168 4.75 -10.36 1.78
C CYS A 168 4.58 -10.33 0.26
N SER A 169 3.35 -10.21 -0.18
CA SER A 169 3.01 -9.75 -1.51
C SER A 169 2.49 -8.33 -1.41
N TYR A 170 2.90 -7.49 -2.33
CA TYR A 170 2.71 -6.05 -2.25
C TYR A 170 2.10 -5.52 -3.55
N VAL A 171 1.16 -4.61 -3.40
CA VAL A 171 0.64 -3.80 -4.50
C VAL A 171 0.30 -2.39 -4.00
N ALA A 172 0.71 -1.41 -4.76
CA ALA A 172 0.34 -0.02 -4.53
C ALA A 172 0.03 0.67 -5.86
N PRO A 173 -1.16 1.27 -6.00
CA PRO A 173 -1.46 2.13 -7.13
C PRO A 173 -0.53 3.34 -7.13
N ARG A 174 -0.17 3.81 -8.33
CA ARG A 174 0.70 4.97 -8.52
C ARG A 174 -0.13 6.16 -8.98
N ARG A 175 0.00 7.25 -8.27
CA ARG A 175 -0.62 8.54 -8.57
C ARG A 175 0.39 9.66 -8.57
#